data_5c259e9b565c5d36845c49d2de7074b2
#
_entry.id   5c259e9b565c5d36845c49d2de7074b2
#
_cell.length_a   1.000
_cell.length_b   1.000
_cell.length_c   1.000
_cell.angle_alpha   90.00
_cell.angle_beta   90.00
_cell.angle_gamma   90.00
#
_symmetry.space_group_name_H-M   'P 1'
#
loop_
_entity.id
_entity.type
_entity.pdbx_description
1 polymer ?
#
loop_
_entity_poly.entity_id
_entity_poly.type
_entity_poly.pdbx_seq_one_letter_code
_entity_poly.pdbx_strand_id
1 'polypeptide(L)'
;KRDYGVTDEDIINAVSFHTTGRAGMSKLEKIIFLADAIEPGRDYPSVEKLRKTAYTDLDRACMDSLAGSVEFVRSKGEYLDPDTVDALNYLKEKQNL
;
A
#
# COMPACT_ATOMS: atom_id res chain seq x y z
N LYS A 1 17.13 -13.13 -13.70
CA LYS A 1 17.18 -12.43 -12.42
C LYS A 1 18.07 -11.21 -12.51
N ARG A 2 17.64 -10.12 -11.90
CA ARG A 2 18.39 -8.88 -11.90
C ARG A 2 19.29 -8.74 -10.68
N ASP A 3 20.33 -7.91 -10.80
CA ASP A 3 21.28 -7.67 -9.73
C ASP A 3 20.67 -6.86 -8.57
N TYR A 4 19.47 -6.37 -8.75
CA TYR A 4 18.79 -5.55 -7.74
C TYR A 4 18.05 -6.37 -6.68
N GLY A 5 18.16 -7.69 -6.72
CA GLY A 5 17.49 -8.55 -5.76
C GLY A 5 16.01 -8.77 -6.02
N VAL A 6 15.50 -8.30 -7.16
CA VAL A 6 14.09 -8.50 -7.53
C VAL A 6 13.94 -9.85 -8.22
N THR A 7 13.03 -10.68 -7.73
CA THR A 7 12.76 -11.99 -8.29
C THR A 7 11.48 -11.96 -9.13
N ASP A 8 11.26 -13.03 -9.92
CA ASP A 8 10.01 -13.16 -10.66
C ASP A 8 8.82 -13.22 -9.72
N GLU A 9 8.98 -13.86 -8.55
CA GLU A 9 7.94 -13.92 -7.54
C GLU A 9 7.60 -12.53 -7.01
N ASP A 10 8.60 -11.68 -6.80
CA ASP A 10 8.36 -10.30 -6.37
C ASP A 10 7.51 -9.54 -7.38
N ILE A 11 7.80 -9.72 -8.67
CA ILE A 11 7.05 -9.06 -9.74
C ILE A 11 5.60 -9.56 -9.77
N ILE A 12 5.41 -10.87 -9.67
CA ILE A 12 4.07 -11.48 -9.67
C ILE A 12 3.26 -10.96 -8.49
N ASN A 13 3.86 -10.92 -7.30
CA ASN A 13 3.18 -10.45 -6.10
C ASN A 13 2.84 -8.95 -6.19
N ALA A 14 3.75 -8.15 -6.75
CA ALA A 14 3.50 -6.73 -6.91
C ALA A 14 2.28 -6.49 -7.82
N VAL A 15 2.18 -7.23 -8.92
CA VAL A 15 1.03 -7.11 -9.82
C VAL A 15 -0.24 -7.63 -9.16
N SER A 16 -0.15 -8.78 -8.47
CA SER A 16 -1.32 -9.42 -7.87
C SER A 16 -1.95 -8.58 -6.75
N PHE A 17 -1.13 -7.88 -5.97
CA PHE A 17 -1.60 -7.17 -4.78
C PHE A 17 -1.51 -5.65 -4.89
N HIS A 18 -1.37 -5.11 -6.10
CA HIS A 18 -1.17 -3.65 -6.25
C HIS A 18 -2.38 -2.81 -5.84
N THR A 19 -3.58 -3.39 -5.78
CA THR A 19 -4.78 -2.65 -5.35
C THR A 19 -5.17 -2.91 -3.92
N THR A 20 -4.95 -4.11 -3.41
CA THR A 20 -5.40 -4.49 -2.07
C THR A 20 -4.29 -4.43 -1.02
N GLY A 21 -3.04 -4.63 -1.43
CA GLY A 21 -1.95 -4.89 -0.50
C GLY A 21 -2.07 -6.30 0.08
N ARG A 22 -1.13 -6.66 0.91
CA ARG A 22 -1.16 -7.91 1.68
C ARG A 22 -0.22 -7.76 2.86
N ALA A 23 -0.38 -8.64 3.87
CA ALA A 23 0.56 -8.69 4.98
C ALA A 23 1.93 -9.10 4.47
N GLY A 24 2.98 -8.43 4.94
CA GLY A 24 4.35 -8.79 4.58
C GLY A 24 4.78 -8.40 3.18
N MET A 25 4.24 -7.32 2.62
CA MET A 25 4.67 -6.85 1.30
C MET A 25 6.16 -6.60 1.23
N SER A 26 6.78 -7.01 0.11
CA SER A 26 8.16 -6.65 -0.18
C SER A 26 8.26 -5.16 -0.50
N LYS A 27 9.49 -4.64 -0.57
CA LYS A 27 9.70 -3.24 -0.92
C LYS A 27 9.12 -2.92 -2.30
N LEU A 28 9.32 -3.81 -3.27
CA LEU A 28 8.76 -3.62 -4.61
C LEU A 28 7.24 -3.57 -4.58
N GLU A 29 6.60 -4.46 -3.84
CA GLU A 29 5.15 -4.48 -3.71
C GLU A 29 4.64 -3.17 -3.13
N LYS A 30 5.31 -2.63 -2.11
CA LYS A 30 4.94 -1.36 -1.50
C LYS A 30 5.06 -0.20 -2.48
N ILE A 31 6.15 -0.18 -3.26
CA ILE A 31 6.37 0.87 -4.25
C ILE A 31 5.26 0.85 -5.31
N ILE A 32 4.94 -0.32 -5.84
CA ILE A 32 3.91 -0.46 -6.87
C ILE A 32 2.53 -0.09 -6.29
N PHE A 33 2.24 -0.54 -5.09
CA PHE A 33 0.98 -0.22 -4.42
C PHE A 33 0.81 1.30 -4.26
N LEU A 34 1.85 1.98 -3.76
CA LEU A 34 1.80 3.42 -3.57
C LEU A 34 1.81 4.20 -4.88
N ALA A 35 2.55 3.72 -5.88
CA ALA A 35 2.59 4.39 -7.16
C ALA A 35 1.20 4.56 -7.76
N ASP A 36 0.35 3.55 -7.60
CA ASP A 36 -1.03 3.63 -8.06
C ASP A 36 -1.82 4.66 -7.24
N ALA A 37 -1.62 4.67 -5.93
CA ALA A 37 -2.38 5.54 -5.03
C ALA A 37 -2.04 7.04 -5.19
N ILE A 38 -0.81 7.34 -5.60
CA ILE A 38 -0.33 8.73 -5.66
C ILE A 38 0.00 9.21 -7.08
N GLU A 39 -0.40 8.45 -8.11
CA GLU A 39 -0.09 8.84 -9.48
C GLU A 39 -0.68 10.23 -9.79
N PRO A 40 -0.09 10.99 -10.75
CA PRO A 40 -0.45 12.40 -10.95
C PRO A 40 -1.93 12.66 -11.23
N GLY A 41 -2.65 11.70 -11.80
CA GLY A 41 -4.07 11.86 -12.06
C GLY A 41 -4.96 11.70 -10.85
N ARG A 42 -4.42 11.24 -9.72
CA ARG A 42 -5.21 11.08 -8.49
C ARG A 42 -5.42 12.43 -7.81
N ASP A 43 -6.66 12.71 -7.48
CA ASP A 43 -7.00 13.97 -6.82
C ASP A 43 -8.03 13.69 -5.71
N TYR A 44 -7.54 13.60 -4.48
CA TYR A 44 -8.38 13.44 -3.31
C TYR A 44 -7.72 14.21 -2.14
N PRO A 45 -8.49 14.54 -1.08
CA PRO A 45 -8.02 15.51 -0.07
C PRO A 45 -6.66 15.23 0.56
N SER A 46 -6.30 13.96 0.76
CA SER A 46 -5.05 13.63 1.46
C SER A 46 -3.91 13.23 0.53
N VAL A 47 -4.10 13.32 -0.81
CA VAL A 47 -3.10 12.81 -1.76
C VAL A 47 -1.77 13.54 -1.68
N GLU A 48 -1.77 14.85 -1.47
CA GLU A 48 -0.51 15.61 -1.40
C GLU A 48 0.29 15.22 -0.16
N LYS A 49 -0.38 15.03 0.96
CA LYS A 49 0.29 14.57 2.17
C LYS A 49 0.87 13.19 1.97
N LEU A 50 0.12 12.30 1.32
CA LEU A 50 0.57 10.95 1.03
C LEU A 50 1.80 10.96 0.12
N ARG A 51 1.80 11.83 -0.91
CA ARG A 51 2.96 11.96 -1.80
C ARG A 51 4.22 12.34 -1.02
N LYS A 52 4.10 13.29 -0.11
CA LYS A 52 5.24 13.70 0.72
C LYS A 52 5.72 12.57 1.62
N THR A 53 4.80 11.87 2.27
CA THR A 53 5.14 10.75 3.16
C THR A 53 5.82 9.63 2.39
N ALA A 54 5.40 9.38 1.15
CA ALA A 54 5.98 8.31 0.34
C ALA A 54 7.48 8.51 0.10
N TYR A 55 7.96 9.75 0.04
CA TYR A 55 9.38 10.04 -0.16
C TYR A 55 10.22 9.87 1.10
N THR A 56 9.61 9.93 2.26
CA THR A 56 10.35 9.90 3.52
C THR A 56 10.16 8.62 4.33
N ASP A 57 9.00 7.99 4.23
CA ASP A 57 8.69 6.79 5.02
C ASP A 57 7.70 5.92 4.22
N LEU A 58 8.24 4.95 3.52
CA LEU A 58 7.44 4.07 2.65
C LEU A 58 6.40 3.28 3.43
N ASP A 59 6.77 2.72 4.58
CA ASP A 59 5.85 1.94 5.40
C ASP A 59 4.71 2.80 5.94
N ARG A 60 5.03 4.01 6.40
CA ARG A 60 4.03 4.94 6.91
C ARG A 60 3.06 5.34 5.80
N ALA A 61 3.59 5.60 4.59
CA ALA A 61 2.74 5.97 3.47
C ALA A 61 1.80 4.82 3.09
N CYS A 62 2.29 3.59 3.07
CA CYS A 62 1.44 2.42 2.81
C CYS A 62 0.36 2.29 3.89
N MET A 63 0.73 2.46 5.16
CA MET A 63 -0.22 2.37 6.26
C MET A 63 -1.32 3.43 6.14
N ASP A 64 -0.94 4.66 5.85
CA ASP A 64 -1.90 5.76 5.71
C ASP A 64 -2.85 5.51 4.53
N SER A 65 -2.32 5.02 3.41
CA SER A 65 -3.13 4.70 2.24
C SER A 65 -4.12 3.58 2.53
N LEU A 66 -3.65 2.54 3.20
CA LEU A 66 -4.51 1.40 3.56
C LEU A 66 -5.59 1.82 4.54
N ALA A 67 -5.24 2.63 5.54
CA ALA A 67 -6.22 3.11 6.51
C ALA A 67 -7.31 3.94 5.84
N GLY A 68 -6.92 4.80 4.90
CA GLY A 68 -7.87 5.60 4.12
C GLY A 68 -8.79 4.73 3.29
N SER A 69 -8.27 3.69 2.67
CA SER A 69 -9.08 2.75 1.88
C SER A 69 -10.08 2.00 2.73
N VAL A 70 -9.66 1.52 3.91
CA VAL A 70 -10.55 0.82 4.83
C VAL A 70 -11.70 1.72 5.26
N GLU A 71 -11.38 2.96 5.63
CA GLU A 71 -12.38 3.93 6.07
C GLU A 71 -13.35 4.26 4.95
N PHE A 72 -12.84 4.47 3.74
CA PHE A 72 -13.69 4.79 2.58
C PHE A 72 -14.66 3.66 2.28
N VAL A 73 -14.18 2.42 2.24
CA VAL A 73 -15.01 1.26 1.93
C VAL A 73 -16.08 1.07 3.00
N ARG A 74 -15.71 1.22 4.28
CA ARG A 74 -16.66 1.12 5.38
C ARG A 74 -17.74 2.18 5.30
N SER A 75 -17.37 3.42 4.95
CA SER A 75 -18.33 4.52 4.85
C SER A 75 -19.33 4.29 3.73
N LYS A 76 -18.94 3.55 2.70
CA LYS A 76 -19.82 3.23 1.57
C LYS A 76 -20.64 1.96 1.80
N GLY A 77 -20.35 1.20 2.85
CA GLY A 77 -21.01 -0.07 3.11
C GLY A 77 -20.67 -1.14 2.09
N GLU A 78 -19.51 -1.02 1.43
CA GLU A 78 -19.09 -1.97 0.40
C GLU A 78 -18.20 -3.07 0.98
N TYR A 79 -17.94 -4.09 0.16
CA TYR A 79 -17.10 -5.21 0.57
C TYR A 79 -15.67 -4.74 0.84
N LEU A 80 -15.15 -5.12 2.01
CA LEU A 80 -13.78 -4.82 2.38
C LEU A 80 -12.93 -6.08 2.21
N ASP A 81 -11.94 -6.00 1.33
CA ASP A 81 -11.07 -7.13 1.04
C ASP A 81 -10.23 -7.48 2.27
N PRO A 82 -10.22 -8.76 2.69
CA PRO A 82 -9.42 -9.18 3.85
C PRO A 82 -7.92 -8.92 3.69
N ASP A 83 -7.40 -8.98 2.46
CA ASP A 83 -5.97 -8.71 2.22
C ASP A 83 -5.62 -7.27 2.59
N THR A 84 -6.52 -6.33 2.34
CA THR A 84 -6.31 -4.92 2.70
C THR A 84 -6.26 -4.76 4.22
N VAL A 85 -7.16 -5.41 4.94
CA VAL A 85 -7.18 -5.37 6.41
C VAL A 85 -5.93 -6.00 6.99
N ASP A 86 -5.53 -7.15 6.45
CA ASP A 86 -4.32 -7.85 6.91
C ASP A 86 -3.07 -6.99 6.68
N ALA A 87 -2.99 -6.33 5.52
CA ALA A 87 -1.87 -5.45 5.21
C ALA A 87 -1.78 -4.29 6.21
N LEU A 88 -2.90 -3.67 6.51
CA LEU A 88 -2.95 -2.56 7.45
C LEU A 88 -2.53 -3.00 8.86
N ASN A 89 -3.08 -4.11 9.32
CA ASN A 89 -2.76 -4.64 10.66
C ASN A 89 -1.29 -5.02 10.76
N TYR A 90 -0.73 -5.62 9.73
CA TYR A 90 0.68 -6.00 9.70
C TYR A 90 1.57 -4.76 9.89
N LEU A 91 1.28 -3.68 9.15
CA LEU A 91 2.07 -2.46 9.23
C LEU A 91 1.91 -1.75 10.57
N LYS A 92 0.70 -1.76 11.14
CA LYS A 92 0.45 -1.19 12.46
C LYS A 92 1.26 -1.90 13.54
N GLU A 93 1.29 -3.22 13.50
CA GLU A 93 2.06 -4.00 14.47
C GLU A 93 3.55 -3.70 14.34
N LYS A 94 4.03 -3.59 13.10
CA LYS A 94 5.43 -3.29 12.84
C LYS A 94 5.83 -1.91 13.36
N GLN A 95 4.93 -0.93 13.24
CA GLN A 95 5.19 0.44 13.72
C GLN A 95 5.20 0.52 15.24
N ASN A 96 4.52 -0.38 15.92
CA ASN A 96 4.43 -0.39 17.38
C ASN A 96 5.60 -1.12 18.05
N LEU A 97 6.50 -1.68 17.27
CA LEU A 97 7.70 -2.30 17.80
C LEU A 97 8.81 -1.26 18.00
#